data_285eda98a096fa114db871e63bb80824
#
_entry.id   285eda98a096fa114db871e63bb80824
#
_cell.length_a   1.000
_cell.length_b   1.000
_cell.length_c   1.000
_cell.angle_alpha   90.00
_cell.angle_beta   90.00
_cell.angle_gamma   90.00
#
_symmetry.space_group_name_H-M   'P 1'
#
loop_
_entity.id
_entity.type
_entity.pdbx_description
1 polymer ?
#
loop_
_entity_poly.entity_id
_entity_poly.type
_entity_poly.pdbx_seq_one_letter_code
_entity_poly.pdbx_strand_id
1 'polypeptide(L)'
;MSQRARGLCSLPHTRAGQCRRRQANVDQRTEPASAAHQNGLHRRHPHGAHLVPAMPIPILMYHQIDAPPPRRSPGRGLWVPPARFRRQMRLMQRLGYRGLSVRDLMPYLHGERSGKVFGITFDDGFRNVFEHAMPALDALGFTATNYFVSRQLSGSNVWDRDLGIRPAALMSVAQMRAWHQGGHEVGSHTLDHVDLRRMAPHEARRQIAASKDELEQWLGVPVTAFCYPYGSQDAAHREMVREAGYANATITARGLARASDDPFGLPRVSVYCATGMFGFLRKCLTAHEDRWREA
;
A
#
# COMPACT_ATOMS: atom_id res chain seq x y z
N MET A 1 -19.88 -30.50 53.03
CA MET A 1 -21.36 -30.29 52.92
C MET A 1 -21.58 -29.76 51.53
N SER A 2 -21.93 -30.65 50.60
CA SER A 2 -23.27 -31.03 50.10
C SER A 2 -23.91 -29.85 49.34
N GLN A 3 -24.41 -29.89 48.13
CA GLN A 3 -24.87 -30.90 47.13
C GLN A 3 -25.14 -30.13 45.83
N ARG A 4 -24.77 -30.63 44.69
CA ARG A 4 -25.58 -31.21 43.59
C ARG A 4 -26.85 -30.47 43.18
N ALA A 5 -26.94 -30.10 41.91
CA ALA A 5 -28.06 -30.54 41.07
C ALA A 5 -27.73 -30.44 39.57
N ARG A 6 -28.07 -31.48 38.87
CA ARG A 6 -27.99 -31.79 37.43
C ARG A 6 -29.23 -31.19 36.73
N GLY A 7 -29.13 -30.88 35.47
CA GLY A 7 -30.26 -30.64 34.59
C GLY A 7 -29.89 -30.95 33.15
N LEU A 8 -30.17 -32.17 32.73
CA LEU A 8 -30.22 -32.63 31.32
C LEU A 8 -31.58 -32.24 30.74
N CYS A 9 -31.61 -31.75 29.49
CA CYS A 9 -32.77 -31.86 28.61
C CYS A 9 -32.32 -31.80 27.14
N SER A 10 -32.28 -32.86 26.50
CA SER A 10 -32.91 -33.55 25.37
C SER A 10 -33.19 -32.73 24.13
N LEU A 11 -32.65 -33.21 23.01
CA LEU A 11 -32.95 -32.92 21.61
C LEU A 11 -34.38 -33.35 21.21
N PRO A 12 -34.91 -32.84 20.09
CA PRO A 12 -35.47 -33.76 19.11
C PRO A 12 -34.94 -33.58 17.68
N HIS A 13 -34.74 -34.70 17.02
CA HIS A 13 -34.63 -34.91 15.59
C HIS A 13 -35.94 -34.62 14.88
N THR A 14 -35.92 -34.03 13.69
CA THR A 14 -36.84 -34.37 12.59
C THR A 14 -36.28 -33.94 11.22
N ARG A 15 -36.14 -34.93 10.40
CA ARG A 15 -36.63 -35.29 9.06
C ARG A 15 -35.97 -34.63 7.84
N ALA A 16 -35.38 -35.52 7.09
CA ALA A 16 -34.99 -35.43 5.70
C ALA A 16 -36.18 -35.13 4.76
N GLY A 17 -35.95 -34.21 3.82
CA GLY A 17 -36.82 -33.94 2.67
C GLY A 17 -36.04 -34.12 1.39
N GLN A 18 -36.31 -35.24 0.71
CA GLN A 18 -35.89 -35.54 -0.67
C GLN A 18 -36.62 -34.57 -1.61
N CYS A 19 -35.91 -33.91 -2.53
CA CYS A 19 -36.53 -33.31 -3.70
C CYS A 19 -35.82 -33.79 -4.98
N ARG A 20 -36.65 -34.26 -5.88
CA ARG A 20 -36.42 -35.07 -7.07
C ARG A 20 -35.65 -34.31 -8.16
N ARG A 21 -34.79 -35.05 -8.85
CA ARG A 21 -34.25 -34.77 -10.17
C ARG A 21 -35.37 -34.71 -11.21
N ARG A 22 -35.39 -33.69 -12.05
CA ARG A 22 -36.04 -33.70 -13.36
C ARG A 22 -34.95 -33.61 -14.44
N GLN A 23 -34.79 -34.72 -15.15
CA GLN A 23 -34.17 -34.77 -16.48
C GLN A 23 -35.18 -34.19 -17.49
N ALA A 24 -34.70 -33.34 -18.39
CA ALA A 24 -35.43 -33.00 -19.61
C ALA A 24 -34.54 -33.19 -20.82
N ASN A 25 -35.09 -33.86 -21.78
CA ASN A 25 -34.56 -34.48 -22.98
C ASN A 25 -33.88 -33.56 -23.99
N VAL A 26 -32.93 -34.16 -24.66
CA VAL A 26 -32.29 -33.79 -25.95
C VAL A 26 -33.33 -33.92 -27.06
N ASP A 27 -33.44 -32.91 -27.92
CA ASP A 27 -33.96 -33.07 -29.26
C ASP A 27 -32.93 -32.55 -30.27
N GLN A 28 -32.42 -33.51 -31.06
CA GLN A 28 -31.60 -33.31 -32.26
C GLN A 28 -32.51 -32.92 -33.40
N ARG A 29 -32.21 -31.84 -34.10
CA ARG A 29 -32.65 -31.65 -35.50
C ARG A 29 -31.50 -31.17 -36.37
N THR A 30 -31.33 -31.94 -37.39
CA THR A 30 -30.42 -31.95 -38.51
C THR A 30 -30.45 -30.67 -39.38
N GLU A 31 -29.27 -30.39 -39.95
CA GLU A 31 -28.95 -29.41 -41.00
C GLU A 31 -29.80 -29.50 -42.29
N PRO A 32 -29.70 -28.45 -43.15
CA PRO A 32 -28.82 -28.64 -44.29
C PRO A 32 -27.97 -27.41 -44.69
N ALA A 33 -26.86 -27.73 -45.30
CA ALA A 33 -25.87 -26.86 -45.90
C ALA A 33 -26.42 -25.97 -47.02
N SER A 34 -25.98 -24.73 -47.13
CA SER A 34 -25.98 -23.98 -48.40
C SER A 34 -24.78 -23.04 -48.48
N ALA A 35 -24.27 -22.99 -49.70
CA ALA A 35 -22.97 -22.54 -50.16
C ALA A 35 -22.63 -21.05 -49.99
N ALA A 36 -21.35 -20.84 -49.81
CA ALA A 36 -20.45 -19.82 -50.34
C ALA A 36 -20.98 -18.42 -50.74
N HIS A 37 -20.49 -17.39 -50.05
CA HIS A 37 -20.01 -16.17 -50.70
C HIS A 37 -18.79 -15.63 -49.93
N GLN A 38 -17.63 -15.71 -50.58
CA GLN A 38 -16.39 -15.07 -50.15
C GLN A 38 -16.56 -13.56 -50.42
N ASN A 39 -16.71 -12.77 -49.36
CA ASN A 39 -16.44 -11.36 -49.42
C ASN A 39 -15.33 -11.05 -48.44
N GLY A 40 -14.14 -10.79 -48.97
CA GLY A 40 -12.95 -10.33 -48.23
C GLY A 40 -13.18 -8.99 -47.55
N LEU A 41 -13.53 -9.04 -46.29
CA LEU A 41 -13.43 -7.89 -45.39
C LEU A 41 -12.05 -7.93 -44.75
N HIS A 42 -11.12 -7.17 -45.32
CA HIS A 42 -9.89 -6.78 -44.61
C HIS A 42 -10.26 -6.28 -43.23
N ARG A 43 -10.11 -7.13 -42.23
CA ARG A 43 -10.07 -6.70 -40.82
C ARG A 43 -8.87 -5.77 -40.67
N ARG A 44 -9.13 -4.47 -40.70
CA ARG A 44 -8.19 -3.47 -40.21
C ARG A 44 -7.91 -3.81 -38.76
N HIS A 45 -6.70 -4.28 -38.47
CA HIS A 45 -6.20 -4.32 -37.11
C HIS A 45 -6.33 -2.90 -36.54
N PRO A 46 -6.90 -2.71 -35.36
CA PRO A 46 -6.87 -1.39 -34.73
C PRO A 46 -5.41 -0.99 -34.56
N HIS A 47 -5.09 0.18 -35.12
CA HIS A 47 -3.77 0.80 -35.00
C HIS A 47 -3.33 0.75 -33.55
N GLY A 48 -2.07 0.36 -33.33
CA GLY A 48 -1.44 0.33 -32.03
C GLY A 48 -1.73 1.63 -31.27
N ALA A 49 -2.31 1.48 -30.09
CA ALA A 49 -2.46 2.60 -29.17
C ALA A 49 -1.04 3.15 -28.96
N HIS A 50 -0.78 4.36 -29.45
CA HIS A 50 0.39 5.12 -29.07
C HIS A 50 0.28 5.30 -27.57
N LEU A 51 0.99 4.46 -26.81
CA LEU A 51 1.18 4.65 -25.38
C LEU A 51 1.88 6.01 -25.21
N VAL A 52 1.12 7.01 -24.83
CA VAL A 52 1.68 8.29 -24.39
C VAL A 52 2.60 7.94 -23.21
N PRO A 53 3.88 8.33 -23.24
CA PRO A 53 4.78 8.03 -22.13
C PRO A 53 4.13 8.46 -20.82
N ALA A 54 3.97 7.53 -19.88
CA ALA A 54 3.40 7.85 -18.59
C ALA A 54 4.27 8.94 -17.93
N MET A 55 3.63 10.04 -17.53
CA MET A 55 4.32 11.14 -16.84
C MET A 55 4.90 10.63 -15.51
N PRO A 56 6.11 11.07 -15.14
CA PRO A 56 6.67 10.73 -13.84
C PRO A 56 5.73 11.11 -12.70
N ILE A 57 5.53 10.22 -11.75
CA ILE A 57 4.54 10.37 -10.68
C ILE A 57 5.25 10.52 -9.33
N PRO A 58 5.01 11.60 -8.54
CA PRO A 58 5.55 11.71 -7.21
C PRO A 58 4.87 10.72 -6.25
N ILE A 59 5.64 9.93 -5.51
CA ILE A 59 5.18 9.11 -4.38
C ILE A 59 5.68 9.78 -3.12
N LEU A 60 4.78 10.37 -2.35
CA LEU A 60 5.13 11.13 -1.13
C LEU A 60 5.45 10.18 0.01
N MET A 61 6.53 10.44 0.72
CA MET A 61 6.94 9.71 1.92
C MET A 61 6.78 10.61 3.15
N TYR A 62 5.90 10.22 4.05
CA TYR A 62 5.69 10.78 5.38
C TYR A 62 5.99 9.71 6.45
N HIS A 63 6.14 10.14 7.71
CA HIS A 63 6.18 9.25 8.87
C HIS A 63 5.11 9.68 9.87
N GLN A 64 5.29 10.77 10.57
CA GLN A 64 4.39 11.20 11.62
C GLN A 64 3.60 12.46 11.23
N ILE A 65 2.30 12.44 11.50
CA ILE A 65 1.42 13.61 11.30
C ILE A 65 0.98 14.11 12.67
N ASP A 66 1.84 14.91 13.29
CA ASP A 66 1.64 15.40 14.66
C ASP A 66 2.42 16.70 14.90
N ALA A 67 2.25 17.29 16.08
CA ALA A 67 3.03 18.43 16.54
C ALA A 67 4.53 18.07 16.65
N PRO A 68 5.41 18.76 15.90
CA PRO A 68 6.83 18.40 15.93
C PRO A 68 7.45 18.68 17.31
N PRO A 69 8.39 17.86 17.77
CA PRO A 69 9.13 18.10 19.00
C PRO A 69 9.98 19.39 18.90
N PRO A 70 10.62 19.88 19.99
CA PRO A 70 11.46 21.08 19.97
C PRO A 70 12.51 21.11 18.86
N ARG A 71 12.94 22.30 18.45
CA ARG A 71 13.73 22.51 17.21
C ARG A 71 15.00 21.67 17.08
N ARG A 72 15.65 21.29 18.15
CA ARG A 72 16.92 20.51 18.15
C ARG A 72 16.73 19.05 18.47
N SER A 73 15.48 18.56 18.61
CA SER A 73 15.22 17.16 18.94
C SER A 73 15.65 16.25 17.78
N PRO A 74 16.29 15.12 18.07
CA PRO A 74 16.58 14.08 17.09
C PRO A 74 15.31 13.65 16.32
N GLY A 75 15.44 13.34 15.06
CA GLY A 75 14.34 12.87 14.22
C GLY A 75 13.21 13.87 13.96
N ARG A 76 13.28 15.13 14.47
CA ARG A 76 12.23 16.15 14.28
C ARG A 76 11.73 16.26 12.83
N GLY A 77 12.61 16.01 11.87
CA GLY A 77 12.27 16.05 10.45
C GLY A 77 11.10 15.16 10.06
N LEU A 78 10.91 14.05 10.77
CA LEU A 78 9.88 13.05 10.51
C LEU A 78 8.46 13.50 10.88
N TRP A 79 8.30 14.58 11.65
CA TRP A 79 6.99 15.13 12.05
C TRP A 79 6.50 16.20 11.11
N VAL A 80 5.34 16.02 10.51
CA VAL A 80 4.65 17.05 9.72
C VAL A 80 3.40 17.49 10.49
N PRO A 81 3.26 18.82 10.78
CA PRO A 81 2.07 19.29 11.49
C PRO A 81 0.77 18.95 10.76
N PRO A 82 -0.30 18.49 11.45
CA PRO A 82 -1.56 18.10 10.83
C PRO A 82 -2.17 19.21 9.94
N ALA A 83 -2.09 20.45 10.37
CA ALA A 83 -2.57 21.59 9.58
C ALA A 83 -1.80 21.76 8.26
N ARG A 84 -0.48 21.46 8.25
CA ARG A 84 0.35 21.52 7.04
C ARG A 84 0.00 20.35 6.12
N PHE A 85 -0.11 19.15 6.62
CA PHE A 85 -0.53 17.98 5.85
C PHE A 85 -1.88 18.26 5.16
N ARG A 86 -2.90 18.69 5.91
CA ARG A 86 -4.21 19.06 5.33
C ARG A 86 -4.11 20.12 4.24
N ARG A 87 -3.25 21.14 4.41
CA ARG A 87 -3.02 22.17 3.38
C ARG A 87 -2.38 21.57 2.13
N GLN A 88 -1.38 20.70 2.28
CA GLN A 88 -0.71 20.01 1.16
C GLN A 88 -1.71 19.19 0.34
N MET A 89 -2.52 18.36 0.99
CA MET A 89 -3.53 17.53 0.32
C MET A 89 -4.60 18.36 -0.38
N ARG A 90 -5.15 19.37 0.29
CA ARG A 90 -6.15 20.28 -0.32
C ARG A 90 -5.58 21.06 -1.51
N LEU A 91 -4.30 21.45 -1.46
CA LEU A 91 -3.68 22.15 -2.56
C LEU A 91 -3.54 21.23 -3.78
N MET A 92 -3.09 19.99 -3.61
CA MET A 92 -3.02 19.02 -4.71
C MET A 92 -4.42 18.76 -5.30
N GLN A 93 -5.46 18.62 -4.47
CA GLN A 93 -6.83 18.47 -4.95
C GLN A 93 -7.28 19.70 -5.78
N ARG A 94 -7.01 20.92 -5.32
CA ARG A 94 -7.36 22.15 -6.06
C ARG A 94 -6.64 22.27 -7.41
N LEU A 95 -5.46 21.68 -7.54
CA LEU A 95 -4.71 21.59 -8.79
C LEU A 95 -5.20 20.42 -9.69
N GLY A 96 -6.25 19.72 -9.28
CA GLY A 96 -6.85 18.63 -10.01
C GLY A 96 -6.14 17.28 -9.85
N TYR A 97 -5.25 17.16 -8.85
CA TYR A 97 -4.58 15.89 -8.54
C TYR A 97 -5.41 15.03 -7.57
N ARG A 98 -5.35 13.72 -7.77
CA ARG A 98 -5.91 12.72 -6.85
C ARG A 98 -4.79 11.99 -6.13
N GLY A 99 -4.86 11.94 -4.79
CA GLY A 99 -3.94 11.17 -3.94
C GLY A 99 -4.34 9.70 -3.90
N LEU A 100 -3.40 8.79 -4.10
CA LEU A 100 -3.62 7.37 -4.22
C LEU A 100 -2.67 6.56 -3.32
N SER A 101 -3.11 5.40 -2.85
CA SER A 101 -2.23 4.34 -2.35
C SER A 101 -1.30 3.86 -3.47
N VAL A 102 -0.23 3.17 -3.14
CA VAL A 102 0.67 2.59 -4.16
C VAL A 102 -0.07 1.56 -5.01
N ARG A 103 -0.91 0.72 -4.40
CA ARG A 103 -1.78 -0.22 -5.11
C ARG A 103 -2.61 0.49 -6.19
N ASP A 104 -3.30 1.56 -5.83
CA ASP A 104 -4.20 2.29 -6.73
C ASP A 104 -3.42 3.14 -7.75
N LEU A 105 -2.14 3.44 -7.47
CA LEU A 105 -1.24 4.19 -8.32
C LEU A 105 -0.64 3.34 -9.46
N MET A 106 -0.37 2.04 -9.21
CA MET A 106 0.34 1.18 -10.17
C MET A 106 -0.27 1.18 -11.58
N PRO A 107 -1.61 1.15 -11.80
CA PRO A 107 -2.19 1.23 -13.13
C PRO A 107 -1.85 2.54 -13.87
N TYR A 108 -1.65 3.65 -13.16
CA TYR A 108 -1.22 4.92 -13.75
C TYR A 108 0.27 4.91 -14.09
N LEU A 109 1.07 4.28 -13.23
CA LEU A 109 2.52 4.14 -13.46
C LEU A 109 2.79 3.25 -14.68
N HIS A 110 2.00 2.20 -14.86
CA HIS A 110 2.09 1.30 -16.04
C HIS A 110 1.46 1.86 -17.31
N GLY A 111 0.81 3.04 -17.25
CA GLY A 111 0.15 3.65 -18.42
C GLY A 111 -1.20 3.01 -18.79
N GLU A 112 -1.74 2.14 -17.95
CA GLU A 112 -3.07 1.52 -18.12
C GLU A 112 -4.19 2.53 -17.84
N ARG A 113 -3.89 3.56 -17.03
CA ARG A 113 -4.77 4.68 -16.70
C ARG A 113 -4.04 6.00 -16.88
N SER A 114 -4.78 7.05 -17.18
CA SER A 114 -4.27 8.41 -17.29
C SER A 114 -4.96 9.34 -16.28
N GLY A 115 -4.26 10.42 -15.88
CA GLY A 115 -4.81 11.42 -14.98
C GLY A 115 -3.74 12.08 -14.12
N LYS A 116 -4.10 13.18 -13.47
CA LYS A 116 -3.24 13.85 -12.49
C LYS A 116 -3.31 13.12 -11.15
N VAL A 117 -2.32 12.29 -10.86
CA VAL A 117 -2.27 11.48 -9.65
C VAL A 117 -0.93 11.64 -8.92
N PHE A 118 -0.90 11.32 -7.65
CA PHE A 118 0.30 11.20 -6.84
C PHE A 118 0.11 10.12 -5.78
N GLY A 119 1.18 9.41 -5.44
CA GLY A 119 1.18 8.43 -4.37
C GLY A 119 1.31 9.09 -3.00
N ILE A 120 0.66 8.52 -2.00
CA ILE A 120 0.78 8.93 -0.59
C ILE A 120 1.20 7.73 0.22
N THR A 121 2.36 7.82 0.88
CA THR A 121 2.85 6.76 1.76
C THR A 121 3.21 7.28 3.14
N PHE A 122 2.97 6.44 4.15
CA PHE A 122 3.41 6.64 5.53
C PHE A 122 4.23 5.43 5.95
N ASP A 123 5.35 5.66 6.62
CA ASP A 123 6.19 4.59 7.13
C ASP A 123 5.92 4.38 8.63
N ASP A 124 6.31 3.21 9.16
CA ASP A 124 6.33 2.81 10.57
C ASP A 124 4.98 2.45 11.22
N GLY A 125 3.83 2.84 10.65
CA GLY A 125 2.53 2.54 11.24
C GLY A 125 2.16 3.42 12.44
N PHE A 126 2.62 4.67 12.52
CA PHE A 126 2.35 5.57 13.63
C PHE A 126 0.86 5.84 13.85
N ARG A 127 0.41 5.81 15.10
CA ARG A 127 -0.99 6.04 15.49
C ARG A 127 -1.48 7.44 15.12
N ASN A 128 -0.61 8.45 15.18
CA ASN A 128 -0.98 9.82 14.79
C ASN A 128 -1.31 9.97 13.30
N VAL A 129 -0.89 9.05 12.44
CA VAL A 129 -1.34 8.97 11.03
C VAL A 129 -2.82 8.58 10.97
N PHE A 130 -3.25 7.59 11.75
CA PHE A 130 -4.65 7.22 11.87
C PHE A 130 -5.51 8.36 12.42
N GLU A 131 -5.03 9.04 13.46
CA GLU A 131 -5.77 10.10 14.15
C GLU A 131 -5.89 11.40 13.32
N HIS A 132 -4.88 11.75 12.54
CA HIS A 132 -4.79 13.06 11.89
C HIS A 132 -4.74 13.04 10.37
N ALA A 133 -4.13 12.02 9.76
CA ALA A 133 -4.03 11.94 8.30
C ALA A 133 -5.26 11.26 7.69
N MET A 134 -5.70 10.13 8.23
CA MET A 134 -6.83 9.36 7.69
C MET A 134 -8.08 10.22 7.52
N PRO A 135 -8.60 10.96 8.53
CA PRO A 135 -9.78 11.79 8.33
C PRO A 135 -9.60 12.90 7.29
N ALA A 136 -8.37 13.38 7.11
CA ALA A 136 -8.07 14.40 6.09
C ALA A 136 -8.03 13.82 4.68
N LEU A 137 -7.61 12.58 4.52
CA LEU A 137 -7.62 11.84 3.25
C LEU A 137 -9.03 11.46 2.86
N ASP A 138 -9.82 10.90 3.79
CA ASP A 138 -11.21 10.50 3.59
C ASP A 138 -12.08 11.66 3.12
N ALA A 139 -11.92 12.84 3.76
CA ALA A 139 -12.64 14.06 3.38
C ALA A 139 -12.33 14.54 1.95
N LEU A 140 -11.26 14.06 1.33
CA LEU A 140 -10.84 14.40 -0.04
C LEU A 140 -11.08 13.24 -1.04
N GLY A 141 -11.54 12.09 -0.57
CA GLY A 141 -11.63 10.86 -1.36
C GLY A 141 -10.26 10.34 -1.82
N PHE A 142 -9.21 10.57 -1.03
CA PHE A 142 -7.86 10.11 -1.30
C PHE A 142 -7.59 8.79 -0.58
N THR A 143 -6.77 7.94 -1.19
CA THR A 143 -6.23 6.73 -0.55
C THR A 143 -4.74 6.90 -0.27
N ALA A 144 -4.19 6.10 0.63
CA ALA A 144 -2.77 6.10 0.97
C ALA A 144 -2.32 4.70 1.39
N THR A 145 -1.02 4.44 1.29
CA THR A 145 -0.38 3.24 1.83
C THR A 145 0.26 3.57 3.17
N ASN A 146 0.05 2.73 4.19
CA ASN A 146 0.80 2.80 5.44
C ASN A 146 1.58 1.49 5.61
N TYR A 147 2.89 1.60 5.81
CA TYR A 147 3.79 0.46 5.98
C TYR A 147 3.97 0.17 7.46
N PHE A 148 3.60 -1.05 7.87
CA PHE A 148 3.55 -1.45 9.26
C PHE A 148 4.73 -2.35 9.65
N VAL A 149 5.35 -2.04 10.78
CA VAL A 149 6.30 -2.92 11.46
C VAL A 149 5.48 -3.94 12.25
N SER A 150 5.37 -5.19 11.74
CA SER A 150 4.31 -6.09 12.19
C SER A 150 4.37 -6.40 13.69
N ARG A 151 5.53 -6.66 14.25
CA ARG A 151 5.69 -7.00 15.68
C ARG A 151 5.58 -5.81 16.64
N GLN A 152 5.48 -4.60 16.11
CA GLN A 152 5.41 -3.39 16.93
C GLN A 152 4.00 -2.78 16.99
N LEU A 153 3.01 -3.44 16.40
CA LEU A 153 1.61 -3.02 16.51
C LEU A 153 1.21 -2.90 18.00
N SER A 154 0.52 -1.81 18.32
CA SER A 154 0.17 -1.40 19.70
C SER A 154 1.37 -1.00 20.60
N GLY A 155 2.59 -1.04 20.05
CA GLY A 155 3.83 -0.65 20.73
C GLY A 155 4.26 0.78 20.40
N SER A 156 5.57 0.97 20.25
CA SER A 156 6.19 2.25 19.88
C SER A 156 7.41 2.00 19.00
N ASN A 157 7.96 3.05 18.40
CA ASN A 157 9.17 3.03 17.56
C ASN A 157 10.44 2.73 18.38
N VAL A 158 10.52 1.52 18.95
CA VAL A 158 11.62 1.10 19.83
C VAL A 158 12.99 1.10 19.13
N TRP A 159 13.03 0.92 17.80
CA TRP A 159 14.24 0.96 16.98
C TRP A 159 14.92 2.33 16.92
N ASP A 160 14.20 3.38 17.27
CA ASP A 160 14.70 4.76 17.32
C ASP A 160 15.28 5.17 18.69
N ARG A 161 15.22 4.27 19.68
CA ARG A 161 15.62 4.57 21.06
C ARG A 161 17.06 5.05 21.16
N ASP A 162 17.96 4.34 20.51
CA ASP A 162 19.42 4.64 20.57
C ASP A 162 19.77 5.91 19.80
N LEU A 163 18.89 6.36 18.91
CA LEU A 163 19.02 7.64 18.20
C LEU A 163 18.49 8.82 19.02
N GLY A 164 17.95 8.58 20.21
CA GLY A 164 17.35 9.61 21.07
C GLY A 164 16.07 10.21 20.49
N ILE A 165 15.42 9.55 19.54
CA ILE A 165 14.14 9.98 18.97
C ILE A 165 13.03 9.66 19.97
N ARG A 166 12.15 10.64 20.18
CA ARG A 166 11.04 10.51 21.13
C ARG A 166 10.14 9.31 20.76
N PRO A 167 9.83 8.44 21.73
CA PRO A 167 8.86 7.37 21.52
C PRO A 167 7.50 7.91 21.08
N ALA A 168 6.91 7.27 20.08
CA ALA A 168 5.58 7.57 19.59
C ALA A 168 4.80 6.26 19.43
N ALA A 169 3.51 6.27 19.79
CA ALA A 169 2.68 5.08 19.72
C ALA A 169 2.42 4.67 18.28
N LEU A 170 2.41 3.37 18.03
CA LEU A 170 2.02 2.75 16.79
C LEU A 170 0.55 2.33 16.81
N MET A 171 -0.06 2.14 15.65
CA MET A 171 -1.44 1.68 15.52
C MET A 171 -1.61 0.30 16.13
N SER A 172 -2.77 0.07 16.73
CA SER A 172 -3.21 -1.28 17.09
C SER A 172 -3.67 -2.05 15.87
N VAL A 173 -3.81 -3.38 16.01
CA VAL A 173 -4.42 -4.24 14.98
C VAL A 173 -5.82 -3.73 14.61
N ALA A 174 -6.62 -3.28 15.58
CA ALA A 174 -7.95 -2.72 15.30
C ALA A 174 -7.89 -1.44 14.46
N GLN A 175 -6.93 -0.54 14.74
CA GLN A 175 -6.72 0.68 13.94
C GLN A 175 -6.17 0.37 12.54
N MET A 176 -5.27 -0.61 12.41
CA MET A 176 -4.79 -1.08 11.11
C MET A 176 -5.95 -1.66 10.27
N ARG A 177 -6.83 -2.46 10.88
CA ARG A 177 -8.04 -2.97 10.20
C ARG A 177 -8.98 -1.84 9.80
N ALA A 178 -9.19 -0.85 10.66
CA ALA A 178 -10.01 0.32 10.34
C ALA A 178 -9.40 1.16 9.20
N TRP A 179 -8.07 1.32 9.18
CA TRP A 179 -7.33 1.92 8.06
C TRP A 179 -7.65 1.20 6.74
N HIS A 180 -7.55 -0.13 6.73
CA HIS A 180 -7.87 -0.94 5.55
C HIS A 180 -9.34 -0.83 5.14
N GLN A 181 -10.28 -0.91 6.10
CA GLN A 181 -11.72 -0.78 5.86
C GLN A 181 -12.10 0.60 5.30
N GLY A 182 -11.34 1.64 5.60
CA GLY A 182 -11.45 2.98 5.00
C GLY A 182 -10.96 3.06 3.55
N GLY A 183 -10.56 1.94 2.93
CA GLY A 183 -10.09 1.88 1.54
C GLY A 183 -8.58 2.13 1.36
N HIS A 184 -7.87 2.40 2.45
CA HIS A 184 -6.42 2.60 2.42
C HIS A 184 -5.67 1.27 2.32
N GLU A 185 -4.42 1.32 1.87
CA GLU A 185 -3.57 0.16 1.72
C GLU A 185 -2.71 -0.06 2.98
N VAL A 186 -2.63 -1.32 3.40
CA VAL A 186 -1.66 -1.80 4.38
C VAL A 186 -0.49 -2.41 3.63
N GLY A 187 0.71 -1.89 3.88
CA GLY A 187 1.97 -2.46 3.41
C GLY A 187 2.81 -2.96 4.57
N SER A 188 3.85 -3.73 4.26
CA SER A 188 4.78 -4.29 5.24
C SER A 188 6.06 -3.44 5.35
N HIS A 189 6.60 -3.35 6.57
CA HIS A 189 7.87 -2.67 6.90
C HIS A 189 8.78 -3.56 7.75
N THR A 190 8.89 -4.84 7.41
CA THR A 190 9.56 -5.90 8.15
C THR A 190 8.86 -6.27 9.49
N LEU A 191 9.38 -7.30 10.17
CA LEU A 191 8.91 -7.67 11.51
C LEU A 191 9.29 -6.63 12.56
N ASP A 192 10.57 -6.19 12.55
CA ASP A 192 11.20 -5.49 13.68
C ASP A 192 11.88 -4.16 13.28
N HIS A 193 11.62 -3.62 12.07
CA HIS A 193 12.24 -2.41 11.51
C HIS A 193 13.77 -2.49 11.44
N VAL A 194 14.30 -3.56 10.88
CA VAL A 194 15.74 -3.83 10.81
C VAL A 194 16.38 -3.30 9.53
N ASP A 195 17.69 -2.99 9.59
CA ASP A 195 18.49 -2.75 8.39
C ASP A 195 18.84 -4.10 7.72
N LEU A 196 18.12 -4.43 6.65
CA LEU A 196 18.24 -5.72 5.96
C LEU A 196 19.66 -6.00 5.46
N ARG A 197 20.40 -4.97 5.03
CA ARG A 197 21.79 -5.14 4.54
C ARG A 197 22.79 -5.51 5.64
N ARG A 198 22.43 -5.34 6.89
CA ARG A 198 23.26 -5.73 8.05
C ARG A 198 22.91 -7.11 8.58
N MET A 199 22.00 -7.82 7.94
CA MET A 199 21.53 -9.13 8.38
C MET A 199 22.10 -10.25 7.51
N ALA A 200 22.15 -11.46 8.08
CA ALA A 200 22.40 -12.65 7.28
C ALA A 200 21.22 -12.87 6.30
N PRO A 201 21.46 -13.39 5.08
CA PRO A 201 20.43 -13.52 4.06
C PRO A 201 19.17 -14.29 4.50
N HIS A 202 19.33 -15.36 5.29
CA HIS A 202 18.21 -16.15 5.80
C HIS A 202 17.33 -15.35 6.78
N GLU A 203 17.96 -14.51 7.60
CA GLU A 203 17.25 -13.65 8.53
C GLU A 203 16.54 -12.48 7.80
N ALA A 204 17.17 -11.88 6.79
CA ALA A 204 16.53 -10.90 5.93
C ALA A 204 15.28 -11.48 5.24
N ARG A 205 15.35 -12.69 4.70
CA ARG A 205 14.18 -13.39 4.15
C ARG A 205 13.08 -13.58 5.19
N ARG A 206 13.45 -13.99 6.41
CA ARG A 206 12.49 -14.15 7.51
C ARG A 206 11.79 -12.84 7.85
N GLN A 207 12.56 -11.73 7.97
CA GLN A 207 12.02 -10.41 8.26
C GLN A 207 11.02 -9.93 7.19
N ILE A 208 11.27 -10.24 5.93
CA ILE A 208 10.43 -9.88 4.79
C ILE A 208 9.18 -10.78 4.71
N ALA A 209 9.35 -12.10 4.68
CA ALA A 209 8.25 -13.03 4.46
C ALA A 209 7.31 -13.12 5.68
N ALA A 210 7.87 -13.32 6.88
CA ALA A 210 7.03 -13.48 8.06
C ALA A 210 6.27 -12.20 8.44
N SER A 211 6.78 -11.00 8.10
CA SER A 211 6.02 -9.78 8.30
C SER A 211 4.77 -9.71 7.40
N LYS A 212 4.84 -10.25 6.19
CA LYS A 212 3.69 -10.41 5.31
C LYS A 212 2.66 -11.34 5.93
N ASP A 213 3.11 -12.53 6.33
CA ASP A 213 2.23 -13.57 6.91
C ASP A 213 1.50 -13.06 8.15
N GLU A 214 2.21 -12.39 9.08
CA GLU A 214 1.62 -11.79 10.28
C GLU A 214 0.56 -10.74 9.95
N LEU A 215 0.85 -9.82 9.01
CA LEU A 215 -0.10 -8.78 8.61
C LEU A 215 -1.33 -9.39 7.91
N GLU A 216 -1.15 -10.35 7.01
CA GLU A 216 -2.24 -11.05 6.32
C GLU A 216 -3.11 -11.84 7.29
N GLN A 217 -2.52 -12.50 8.28
CA GLN A 217 -3.27 -13.20 9.33
C GLN A 217 -4.19 -12.25 10.11
N TRP A 218 -3.73 -11.04 10.40
CA TRP A 218 -4.55 -10.05 11.12
C TRP A 218 -5.59 -9.37 10.23
N LEU A 219 -5.27 -9.15 8.95
CA LEU A 219 -6.19 -8.46 8.02
C LEU A 219 -7.22 -9.38 7.38
N GLY A 220 -6.86 -10.63 7.12
CA GLY A 220 -7.65 -11.58 6.33
C GLY A 220 -7.62 -11.32 4.83
N VAL A 221 -6.70 -10.48 4.34
CA VAL A 221 -6.53 -10.14 2.92
C VAL A 221 -5.05 -10.05 2.57
N PRO A 222 -4.66 -10.19 1.28
CA PRO A 222 -3.27 -10.09 0.85
C PRO A 222 -2.65 -8.72 1.14
N VAL A 223 -1.38 -8.73 1.57
CA VAL A 223 -0.51 -7.57 1.72
C VAL A 223 0.50 -7.56 0.58
N THR A 224 0.37 -6.63 -0.34
CA THR A 224 1.09 -6.63 -1.62
C THR A 224 2.18 -5.56 -1.74
N ALA A 225 2.22 -4.60 -0.82
CA ALA A 225 3.20 -3.52 -0.80
C ALA A 225 4.24 -3.70 0.31
N PHE A 226 5.51 -3.44 -0.01
CA PHE A 226 6.63 -3.48 0.93
C PHE A 226 7.38 -2.15 0.97
N CYS A 227 8.00 -1.84 2.09
CA CYS A 227 8.95 -0.73 2.21
C CYS A 227 10.18 -1.19 2.99
N TYR A 228 11.37 -0.92 2.44
CA TYR A 228 12.64 -1.25 3.10
C TYR A 228 12.92 -0.24 4.20
N PRO A 229 13.09 -0.67 5.48
CA PRO A 229 13.53 0.23 6.54
C PRO A 229 14.83 0.95 6.14
N TYR A 230 14.88 2.25 6.41
CA TYR A 230 16.00 3.12 6.02
C TYR A 230 16.25 3.22 4.51
N GLY A 231 15.46 2.55 3.66
CA GLY A 231 15.73 2.37 2.23
C GLY A 231 16.90 1.44 1.94
N SER A 232 17.39 0.73 2.95
CA SER A 232 18.59 -0.11 2.89
C SER A 232 18.29 -1.44 2.19
N GLN A 233 18.72 -1.56 0.94
CA GLN A 233 18.48 -2.74 0.09
C GLN A 233 19.53 -2.85 -1.03
N ASP A 234 19.57 -3.98 -1.71
CA ASP A 234 20.27 -4.26 -2.95
C ASP A 234 19.44 -5.21 -3.83
N ALA A 235 20.01 -5.65 -4.95
CA ALA A 235 19.31 -6.54 -5.89
C ALA A 235 18.84 -7.86 -5.23
N ALA A 236 19.63 -8.41 -4.31
CA ALA A 236 19.27 -9.64 -3.61
C ALA A 236 18.05 -9.43 -2.70
N HIS A 237 17.97 -8.29 -2.01
CA HIS A 237 16.83 -7.96 -1.17
C HIS A 237 15.55 -7.71 -2.00
N ARG A 238 15.67 -7.10 -3.19
CA ARG A 238 14.53 -6.95 -4.11
C ARG A 238 14.00 -8.31 -4.57
N GLU A 239 14.91 -9.26 -4.83
CA GLU A 239 14.50 -10.62 -5.17
C GLU A 239 13.81 -11.32 -4.01
N MET A 240 14.31 -11.19 -2.78
CA MET A 240 13.64 -11.74 -1.58
C MET A 240 12.22 -11.18 -1.42
N VAL A 241 12.00 -9.89 -1.69
CA VAL A 241 10.67 -9.26 -1.62
C VAL A 241 9.76 -9.80 -2.73
N ARG A 242 10.29 -10.01 -3.94
CA ARG A 242 9.56 -10.63 -5.05
C ARG A 242 9.19 -12.09 -4.74
N GLU A 243 10.14 -12.89 -4.26
CA GLU A 243 9.93 -14.29 -3.85
C GLU A 243 8.91 -14.42 -2.71
N ALA A 244 8.83 -13.45 -1.80
CA ALA A 244 7.82 -13.40 -0.74
C ALA A 244 6.41 -13.05 -1.26
N GLY A 245 6.25 -12.75 -2.56
CA GLY A 245 4.94 -12.51 -3.18
C GLY A 245 4.38 -11.10 -2.97
N TYR A 246 5.25 -10.10 -2.72
CA TYR A 246 4.85 -8.70 -2.83
C TYR A 246 4.75 -8.30 -4.31
N ALA A 247 3.92 -7.32 -4.62
CA ALA A 247 3.75 -6.79 -5.99
C ALA A 247 4.64 -5.57 -6.26
N ASN A 248 5.01 -4.84 -5.22
CA ASN A 248 5.85 -3.65 -5.32
C ASN A 248 6.58 -3.37 -4.00
N ALA A 249 7.64 -2.55 -4.11
CA ALA A 249 8.31 -2.02 -2.92
C ALA A 249 8.81 -0.59 -3.16
N THR A 250 8.81 0.21 -2.08
CA THR A 250 9.31 1.58 -2.08
C THR A 250 10.62 1.70 -1.30
N ILE A 251 11.45 2.66 -1.72
CA ILE A 251 12.74 2.98 -1.10
C ILE A 251 12.77 4.45 -0.66
N THR A 252 13.86 4.86 0.00
CA THR A 252 14.07 6.26 0.42
C THR A 252 14.82 7.08 -0.63
N ALA A 253 15.32 6.46 -1.72
CA ALA A 253 15.95 7.18 -2.82
C ALA A 253 14.99 8.23 -3.39
N ARG A 254 15.55 9.41 -3.69
CA ARG A 254 14.77 10.56 -4.17
C ARG A 254 14.53 10.45 -5.68
N GLY A 255 13.32 10.78 -6.09
CA GLY A 255 12.93 10.78 -7.50
C GLY A 255 11.43 10.73 -7.67
N LEU A 256 10.98 10.99 -8.90
CA LEU A 256 9.61 10.72 -9.33
C LEU A 256 9.56 9.30 -9.90
N ALA A 257 8.55 8.52 -9.54
CA ALA A 257 8.37 7.15 -10.05
C ALA A 257 8.02 7.17 -11.54
N ARG A 258 8.58 6.23 -12.30
CA ARG A 258 8.40 6.07 -13.74
C ARG A 258 8.06 4.64 -14.09
N ALA A 259 7.42 4.43 -15.22
CA ALA A 259 7.10 3.09 -15.75
C ALA A 259 8.37 2.22 -15.98
N SER A 260 9.53 2.86 -16.20
CA SER A 260 10.82 2.18 -16.38
C SER A 260 11.49 1.77 -15.08
N ASP A 261 10.98 2.18 -13.91
CA ASP A 261 11.58 1.82 -12.64
C ASP A 261 11.29 0.37 -12.28
N ASP A 262 12.25 -0.24 -11.56
CA ASP A 262 12.00 -1.53 -10.93
C ASP A 262 10.83 -1.40 -9.93
N PRO A 263 9.74 -2.16 -10.08
CA PRO A 263 8.60 -2.08 -9.16
C PRO A 263 8.97 -2.43 -7.72
N PHE A 264 10.10 -3.11 -7.50
CA PHE A 264 10.64 -3.42 -6.16
C PHE A 264 11.66 -2.40 -5.64
N GLY A 265 11.74 -1.23 -6.28
CA GLY A 265 12.65 -0.15 -5.90
C GLY A 265 12.10 1.24 -6.24
N LEU A 266 10.79 1.47 -6.07
CA LEU A 266 10.14 2.73 -6.43
C LEU A 266 10.68 3.90 -5.58
N PRO A 267 11.21 4.96 -6.22
CA PRO A 267 11.73 6.14 -5.51
C PRO A 267 10.59 6.96 -4.93
N ARG A 268 10.90 7.76 -3.91
CA ARG A 268 9.90 8.58 -3.23
C ARG A 268 10.35 10.03 -3.05
N VAL A 269 9.37 10.89 -2.80
CA VAL A 269 9.52 12.30 -2.48
C VAL A 269 9.37 12.48 -0.98
N SER A 270 10.47 12.69 -0.27
CA SER A 270 10.46 12.91 1.18
C SER A 270 9.82 14.24 1.55
N VAL A 271 8.86 14.21 2.48
CA VAL A 271 8.20 15.39 3.05
C VAL A 271 8.52 15.50 4.53
N TYR A 272 9.27 16.52 4.89
CA TYR A 272 9.77 16.76 6.25
C TYR A 272 9.07 17.92 6.95
N CYS A 273 9.30 18.04 8.25
CA CYS A 273 8.88 19.18 9.07
C CYS A 273 9.23 20.55 8.42
N ALA A 274 10.38 20.66 7.80
CA ALA A 274 10.84 21.89 7.15
C ALA A 274 10.26 22.11 5.73
N THR A 275 9.53 21.14 5.17
CA THR A 275 8.98 21.25 3.81
C THR A 275 7.81 22.24 3.79
N GLY A 276 8.08 23.50 3.45
CA GLY A 276 7.07 24.54 3.24
C GLY A 276 6.27 24.30 1.95
N MET A 277 5.19 25.06 1.75
CA MET A 277 4.27 24.85 0.61
C MET A 277 4.97 25.02 -0.75
N PHE A 278 5.81 26.02 -0.92
CA PHE A 278 6.57 26.21 -2.16
C PHE A 278 7.53 25.03 -2.42
N GLY A 279 8.29 24.62 -1.40
CA GLY A 279 9.16 23.44 -1.49
C GLY A 279 8.39 22.17 -1.82
N PHE A 280 7.20 21.99 -1.24
CA PHE A 280 6.31 20.87 -1.52
C PHE A 280 5.88 20.83 -3.00
N LEU A 281 5.37 21.96 -3.53
CA LEU A 281 4.97 22.03 -4.94
C LEU A 281 6.16 21.79 -5.88
N ARG A 282 7.32 22.38 -5.60
CA ARG A 282 8.53 22.17 -6.39
C ARG A 282 8.91 20.69 -6.45
N LYS A 283 8.83 19.99 -5.32
CA LYS A 283 9.10 18.55 -5.23
C LYS A 283 8.10 17.69 -6.02
N CYS A 284 6.81 18.05 -5.96
CA CYS A 284 5.75 17.27 -6.59
C CYS A 284 5.56 17.54 -8.08
N LEU A 285 5.78 18.77 -8.52
CA LEU A 285 5.35 19.23 -9.85
C LEU A 285 6.51 19.51 -10.82
N THR A 286 7.74 19.30 -10.39
CA THR A 286 8.92 19.52 -11.23
C THR A 286 9.91 18.35 -11.09
N ALA A 287 10.87 18.26 -12.00
CA ALA A 287 11.96 17.27 -11.92
C ALA A 287 13.00 17.57 -10.80
N HIS A 288 12.62 18.37 -9.77
CA HIS A 288 13.53 18.75 -8.71
C HIS A 288 14.10 17.55 -7.95
N GLU A 289 13.29 16.55 -7.65
CA GLU A 289 13.72 15.35 -6.93
C GLU A 289 14.59 14.42 -7.81
N ASP A 290 14.41 14.44 -9.13
CA ASP A 290 15.19 13.62 -10.06
C ASP A 290 16.68 14.01 -10.15
N ARG A 291 17.07 15.19 -9.62
CA ARG A 291 18.48 15.62 -9.55
C ARG A 291 19.34 14.74 -8.65
N TRP A 292 18.73 14.01 -7.75
CA TRP A 292 19.38 13.07 -6.82
C TRP A 292 19.04 11.62 -7.14
N ARG A 293 18.45 11.39 -8.31
CA ARG A 293 18.22 10.04 -8.79
C ARG A 293 19.59 9.46 -9.13
N GLU A 294 19.93 8.34 -8.51
CA GLU A 294 21.12 7.58 -8.88
C GLU A 294 20.96 7.10 -10.32
N ALA A 295 22.02 7.26 -11.12
CA ALA A 295 22.05 6.88 -12.53
C ALA A 295 22.07 5.36 -12.69
#